data_cd43cd2b42112f1afe33c16f6a1de12a
#
_entry.id   cd43cd2b42112f1afe33c16f6a1de12a
#
_cell.length_a   1.000
_cell.length_b   1.000
_cell.length_c   1.000
_cell.angle_alpha   90.00
_cell.angle_beta   90.00
_cell.angle_gamma   90.00
#
_symmetry.space_group_name_H-M   'P 1'
#
loop_
_entity.id
_entity.type
_entity.pdbx_description
1 polymer ?
#
loop_
_entity_poly.entity_id
_entity_poly.type
_entity_poly.pdbx_seq_one_letter_code
_entity_poly.pdbx_strand_id
1 'polypeptide(L)'
;MSRGLGDVYKRQDCAFAARVEDGRVVAELPVVGHPCAARALCARGRHRLAMPFDERDRIVHPMRRRRDGSGFDAITWDEAFAQIAERLLGIVDGHGPRALGMTLGVPSFDRYWAYRFMHALGSPNVYGADGACEVSRLTGWEHSLGYSPASDLAHTDCIMYLGRSIVDSSTMGAVDALNDARRRGAKIIVVD
;
A
#
# COMPACT_ATOMS: atom_id res chain seq x y z
N MET A 1 -3.72 8.34 -19.52
CA MET A 1 -2.64 7.96 -18.59
C MET A 1 -3.29 7.45 -17.31
N SER A 2 -3.27 6.16 -17.08
CA SER A 2 -3.70 5.56 -15.83
C SER A 2 -2.60 5.79 -14.79
N ARG A 3 -2.88 6.55 -13.73
CA ARG A 3 -2.00 6.63 -12.57
C ARG A 3 -2.14 5.31 -11.83
N GLY A 4 -1.19 4.40 -12.00
CA GLY A 4 -1.14 3.19 -11.21
C GLY A 4 -0.95 3.56 -9.75
N LEU A 5 -1.88 3.14 -8.89
CA LEU A 5 -1.70 3.17 -7.46
C LEU A 5 -0.52 2.24 -7.15
N GLY A 6 0.63 2.82 -6.86
CA GLY A 6 1.78 2.08 -6.36
C GLY A 6 1.39 1.28 -5.14
N ASP A 7 2.11 0.20 -4.88
CA ASP A 7 1.86 -0.63 -3.72
C ASP A 7 1.91 0.23 -2.45
N VAL A 8 0.79 0.36 -1.77
CA VAL A 8 0.63 1.14 -0.54
C VAL A 8 1.69 0.73 0.49
N TYR A 9 2.09 -0.52 0.47
CA TYR A 9 3.11 -1.08 1.34
C TYR A 9 4.50 -0.43 1.17
N LYS A 10 4.83 0.06 -0.04
CA LYS A 10 6.14 0.65 -0.33
C LYS A 10 6.10 2.16 -0.53
N ARG A 11 4.92 2.80 -0.56
CA ARG A 11 4.75 4.24 -0.86
C ARG A 11 5.50 4.68 -2.11
N GLN A 12 5.47 3.84 -3.13
CA GLN A 12 6.24 4.05 -4.35
C GLN A 12 5.35 4.64 -5.42
N ASP A 13 4.95 5.86 -5.34
CA ASP A 13 4.18 6.55 -6.38
C ASP A 13 4.91 6.48 -7.75
N CYS A 14 5.15 5.23 -8.21
CA CYS A 14 5.88 4.97 -9.43
C CYS A 14 5.02 5.36 -10.63
N ALA A 15 5.46 6.37 -11.37
CA ALA A 15 4.87 6.69 -12.65
C ALA A 15 5.33 5.67 -13.71
N PHE A 16 4.36 5.11 -14.42
CA PHE A 16 4.62 4.20 -15.53
C PHE A 16 3.59 4.43 -16.64
N ALA A 17 3.93 4.00 -17.85
CA ALA A 17 3.03 3.93 -18.98
C ALA A 17 2.61 2.48 -19.20
N ALA A 18 1.30 2.23 -19.34
CA ALA A 18 0.77 0.93 -19.68
C ALA A 18 0.44 0.88 -21.17
N ARG A 19 0.96 -0.11 -21.88
CA ARG A 19 0.51 -0.46 -23.22
C ARG A 19 -0.65 -1.43 -23.09
N VAL A 20 -1.79 -1.05 -23.65
CA VAL A 20 -3.03 -1.82 -23.61
C VAL A 20 -3.37 -2.26 -25.03
N GLU A 21 -3.59 -3.56 -25.21
CA GLU A 21 -4.05 -4.17 -26.45
C GLU A 21 -5.27 -5.03 -26.12
N ASP A 22 -6.36 -4.87 -26.86
CA ASP A 22 -7.64 -5.59 -26.66
C ASP A 22 -8.15 -5.56 -25.21
N GLY A 23 -8.01 -4.41 -24.54
CA GLY A 23 -8.44 -4.22 -23.16
C GLY A 23 -7.52 -4.84 -22.10
N ARG A 24 -6.39 -5.42 -22.49
CA ARG A 24 -5.42 -6.04 -21.58
C ARG A 24 -4.11 -5.27 -21.54
N VAL A 25 -3.52 -5.16 -20.38
CA VAL A 25 -2.18 -4.59 -20.23
C VAL A 25 -1.16 -5.62 -20.72
N VAL A 26 -0.47 -5.29 -21.82
CA VAL A 26 0.53 -6.17 -22.45
C VAL A 26 1.96 -5.77 -22.14
N ALA A 27 2.19 -4.52 -21.73
CA ALA A 27 3.50 -4.06 -21.29
C ALA A 27 3.40 -2.89 -20.32
N GLU A 28 4.35 -2.80 -19.43
CA GLU A 28 4.55 -1.71 -18.49
C GLU A 28 5.91 -1.07 -18.79
N LEU A 29 5.91 0.24 -19.04
CA LEU A 29 7.07 0.98 -19.46
C LEU A 29 7.40 2.08 -18.44
N PRO A 30 8.66 2.30 -18.10
CA PRO A 30 9.04 3.46 -17.30
C PRO A 30 8.73 4.75 -18.05
N VAL A 31 8.28 5.78 -17.34
CA VAL A 31 8.06 7.11 -17.90
C VAL A 31 9.31 7.95 -17.69
N VAL A 32 10.05 8.22 -18.76
CA VAL A 32 11.26 9.03 -18.69
C VAL A 32 10.89 10.50 -18.44
N GLY A 33 11.64 11.16 -17.55
CA GLY A 33 11.47 12.59 -17.26
C GLY A 33 10.34 12.94 -16.27
N HIS A 34 9.63 11.97 -15.73
CA HIS A 34 8.66 12.23 -14.67
C HIS A 34 9.35 12.25 -13.29
N PRO A 35 9.06 13.22 -12.38
CA PRO A 35 9.77 13.34 -11.10
C PRO A 35 9.66 12.09 -10.21
N CYS A 36 8.57 11.34 -10.32
CA CYS A 36 8.34 10.10 -9.57
C CYS A 36 8.68 8.84 -10.39
N ALA A 37 9.31 8.97 -11.55
CA ALA A 37 9.69 7.84 -12.38
C ALA A 37 11.04 7.28 -11.96
N ALA A 38 11.09 5.98 -11.68
CA ALA A 38 12.36 5.26 -11.63
C ALA A 38 12.84 4.92 -13.04
N ARG A 39 14.16 4.73 -13.21
CA ARG A 39 14.76 4.30 -14.48
C ARG A 39 14.28 2.92 -14.92
N ALA A 40 13.82 2.12 -13.97
CA ALA A 40 13.23 0.80 -14.22
C ALA A 40 12.11 0.50 -13.22
N LEU A 41 11.17 -0.34 -13.62
CA LEU A 41 10.17 -0.91 -12.71
C LEU A 41 10.75 -2.13 -11.99
N CYS A 42 10.48 -2.24 -10.70
CA CYS A 42 10.85 -3.43 -9.93
C CYS A 42 10.00 -4.65 -10.39
N ALA A 43 10.43 -5.86 -10.03
CA ALA A 43 9.70 -7.07 -10.38
C ALA A 43 8.23 -7.04 -9.96
N ARG A 44 7.92 -6.47 -8.79
CA ARG A 44 6.53 -6.31 -8.32
C ARG A 44 5.73 -5.33 -9.19
N GLY A 45 6.33 -4.21 -9.60
CA GLY A 45 5.70 -3.25 -10.49
C GLY A 45 5.35 -3.89 -11.83
N ARG A 46 6.25 -4.69 -12.39
CA ARG A 46 6.05 -5.36 -13.68
C ARG A 46 4.93 -6.38 -13.68
N HIS A 47 4.75 -7.11 -12.57
CA HIS A 47 3.74 -8.17 -12.51
C HIS A 47 2.38 -7.70 -11.98
N ARG A 48 2.35 -6.59 -11.24
CA ARG A 48 1.14 -6.20 -10.51
C ARG A 48 0.02 -5.68 -11.39
N LEU A 49 0.32 -5.06 -12.51
CA LEU A 49 -0.71 -4.53 -13.41
C LEU A 49 -1.40 -5.61 -14.23
N ALA A 50 -0.70 -6.71 -14.51
CA ALA A 50 -1.32 -7.86 -15.18
C ALA A 50 -2.25 -8.64 -14.25
N MET A 51 -1.95 -8.72 -12.94
CA MET A 51 -2.72 -9.48 -11.97
C MET A 51 -4.20 -9.10 -11.87
N PRO A 52 -4.61 -7.81 -11.87
CA PRO A 52 -6.02 -7.44 -11.79
C PRO A 52 -6.87 -7.92 -12.96
N PHE A 53 -6.24 -8.26 -14.08
CA PHE A 53 -6.90 -8.71 -15.30
C PHE A 53 -6.83 -10.24 -15.50
N ASP A 54 -6.20 -10.97 -14.58
CA ASP A 54 -6.23 -12.43 -14.59
C ASP A 54 -7.50 -12.92 -13.89
N GLU A 55 -8.52 -13.18 -14.69
CA GLU A 55 -9.84 -13.63 -14.20
C GLU A 55 -9.79 -14.97 -13.45
N ARG A 56 -8.75 -15.77 -13.65
CA ARG A 56 -8.63 -17.09 -13.01
C ARG A 56 -8.43 -16.99 -11.50
N ASP A 57 -7.69 -15.99 -11.05
CA ASP A 57 -7.34 -15.80 -9.65
C ASP A 57 -8.02 -14.59 -9.02
N ARG A 58 -8.75 -13.80 -9.82
CA ARG A 58 -9.41 -12.60 -9.34
C ARG A 58 -10.82 -12.88 -8.85
N ILE A 59 -11.10 -12.53 -7.59
CA ILE A 59 -12.47 -12.51 -7.09
C ILE A 59 -13.18 -11.28 -7.68
N VAL A 60 -14.15 -11.51 -8.55
CA VAL A 60 -14.90 -10.46 -9.27
C VAL A 60 -16.33 -10.25 -8.76
N HIS A 61 -16.78 -11.14 -7.86
CA HIS A 61 -18.10 -11.06 -7.24
C HIS A 61 -17.98 -11.18 -5.72
N PRO A 62 -18.90 -10.61 -4.94
CA PRO A 62 -18.99 -10.89 -3.52
C PRO A 62 -19.23 -12.39 -3.31
N MET A 63 -18.63 -12.92 -2.24
CA MET A 63 -18.74 -14.34 -1.94
C MET A 63 -19.16 -14.54 -0.49
N ARG A 64 -20.06 -15.48 -0.25
CA ARG A 64 -20.51 -15.90 1.07
C ARG A 64 -19.97 -17.27 1.38
N ARG A 65 -19.37 -17.43 2.57
CA ARG A 65 -18.90 -18.73 3.05
C ARG A 65 -20.08 -19.67 3.27
N ARG A 66 -19.97 -20.90 2.78
CA ARG A 66 -20.93 -21.96 3.04
C ARG A 66 -20.96 -22.32 4.50
N ARG A 67 -22.14 -22.71 5.02
CA ARG A 67 -22.32 -23.07 6.43
C ARG A 67 -21.52 -24.32 6.83
N ASP A 68 -21.33 -25.24 5.92
CA ASP A 68 -20.55 -26.46 6.11
C ASP A 68 -19.03 -26.26 6.00
N GLY A 69 -18.60 -25.03 5.70
CA GLY A 69 -17.17 -24.71 5.57
C GLY A 69 -16.51 -25.20 4.27
N SER A 70 -17.25 -25.84 3.37
CA SER A 70 -16.70 -26.46 2.14
C SER A 70 -16.25 -25.47 1.06
N GLY A 71 -16.43 -24.16 1.29
CA GLY A 71 -16.06 -23.13 0.31
C GLY A 71 -16.94 -21.89 0.35
N PHE A 72 -17.06 -21.25 -0.79
CA PHE A 72 -17.78 -19.97 -0.94
C PHE A 72 -18.76 -20.06 -2.09
N ASP A 73 -19.90 -19.38 -1.95
CA ASP A 73 -20.90 -19.16 -3.00
C ASP A 73 -20.83 -17.70 -3.45
N ALA A 74 -20.85 -17.48 -4.76
CA ALA A 74 -21.02 -16.13 -5.29
C ALA A 74 -22.43 -15.61 -4.98
N ILE A 75 -22.51 -14.36 -4.56
CA ILE A 75 -23.76 -13.65 -4.26
C ILE A 75 -23.78 -12.32 -4.99
N THR A 76 -24.93 -11.68 -5.04
CA THR A 76 -25.05 -10.33 -5.59
C THR A 76 -24.52 -9.28 -4.61
N TRP A 77 -24.20 -8.08 -5.12
CA TRP A 77 -23.82 -6.95 -4.27
C TRP A 77 -24.96 -6.55 -3.33
N ASP A 78 -26.21 -6.59 -3.78
CA ASP A 78 -27.37 -6.25 -2.96
C ASP A 78 -27.53 -7.24 -1.79
N GLU A 79 -27.38 -8.53 -2.06
CA GLU A 79 -27.37 -9.55 -1.01
C GLU A 79 -26.19 -9.36 -0.02
N ALA A 80 -25.01 -9.02 -0.51
CA ALA A 80 -23.85 -8.77 0.34
C ALA A 80 -24.09 -7.56 1.25
N PHE A 81 -24.56 -6.44 0.69
CA PHE A 81 -24.86 -5.23 1.47
C PHE A 81 -25.97 -5.46 2.48
N ALA A 82 -27.06 -6.13 2.10
CA ALA A 82 -28.14 -6.43 3.02
C ALA A 82 -27.67 -7.26 4.21
N GLN A 83 -26.91 -8.34 3.97
CA GLN A 83 -26.40 -9.21 5.03
C GLN A 83 -25.38 -8.50 5.93
N ILE A 84 -24.50 -7.67 5.38
CA ILE A 84 -23.52 -6.91 6.16
C ILE A 84 -24.25 -5.86 7.01
N ALA A 85 -25.19 -5.12 6.44
CA ALA A 85 -25.95 -4.09 7.15
C ALA A 85 -26.76 -4.71 8.30
N GLU A 86 -27.50 -5.79 8.04
CA GLU A 86 -28.25 -6.52 9.08
C GLU A 86 -27.38 -6.90 10.27
N ARG A 87 -26.20 -7.48 10.01
CA ARG A 87 -25.29 -7.91 11.07
C ARG A 87 -24.68 -6.74 11.85
N LEU A 88 -24.23 -5.71 11.15
CA LEU A 88 -23.63 -4.54 11.79
C LEU A 88 -24.65 -3.78 12.63
N LEU A 89 -25.85 -3.55 12.11
CA LEU A 89 -26.93 -2.89 12.85
C LEU A 89 -27.39 -3.75 14.04
N GLY A 90 -27.50 -5.07 13.87
CA GLY A 90 -27.81 -5.97 14.99
C GLY A 90 -26.78 -5.94 16.12
N ILE A 91 -25.49 -5.75 15.82
CA ILE A 91 -24.44 -5.56 16.83
C ILE A 91 -24.60 -4.19 17.50
N VAL A 92 -24.86 -3.14 16.73
CA VAL A 92 -25.06 -1.78 17.26
C VAL A 92 -26.29 -1.75 18.19
N ASP A 93 -27.39 -2.34 17.76
CA ASP A 93 -28.64 -2.39 18.53
C ASP A 93 -28.53 -3.21 19.82
N GLY A 94 -27.82 -4.35 19.74
CA GLY A 94 -27.68 -5.26 20.88
C GLY A 94 -26.57 -4.88 21.87
N HIS A 95 -25.49 -4.24 21.41
CA HIS A 95 -24.28 -4.03 22.20
C HIS A 95 -23.74 -2.59 22.15
N GLY A 96 -24.39 -1.72 21.38
CA GLY A 96 -23.96 -0.35 21.14
C GLY A 96 -22.85 -0.25 20.09
N PRO A 97 -22.67 0.96 19.54
CA PRO A 97 -21.73 1.18 18.42
C PRO A 97 -20.27 0.93 18.79
N ARG A 98 -19.90 1.05 20.06
CA ARG A 98 -18.52 0.77 20.52
C ARG A 98 -18.14 -0.70 20.47
N ALA A 99 -19.08 -1.61 20.26
CA ALA A 99 -18.81 -3.02 20.04
C ALA A 99 -18.19 -3.29 18.66
N LEU A 100 -18.28 -2.31 17.73
CA LEU A 100 -17.64 -2.38 16.43
C LEU A 100 -16.25 -1.75 16.47
N GLY A 101 -15.29 -2.41 15.85
CA GLY A 101 -13.94 -1.90 15.63
C GLY A 101 -13.49 -2.14 14.19
N MET A 102 -12.71 -1.24 13.64
CA MET A 102 -12.13 -1.35 12.31
C MET A 102 -10.62 -1.19 12.38
N THR A 103 -9.90 -2.11 11.76
CA THR A 103 -8.45 -2.02 11.59
C THR A 103 -8.12 -1.69 10.15
N LEU A 104 -7.31 -0.66 9.97
CA LEU A 104 -6.86 -0.21 8.66
C LEU A 104 -5.37 -0.54 8.47
N GLY A 105 -4.99 -0.84 7.24
CA GLY A 105 -3.59 -0.97 6.85
C GLY A 105 -2.89 0.39 6.75
N VAL A 106 -1.80 0.40 5.97
CA VAL A 106 -1.04 1.64 5.71
C VAL A 106 -1.96 2.69 5.05
N PRO A 107 -1.79 3.98 5.39
CA PRO A 107 -2.63 5.06 4.87
C PRO A 107 -2.76 5.03 3.35
N SER A 108 -3.99 4.97 2.88
CA SER A 108 -4.41 5.11 1.49
C SER A 108 -5.53 6.14 1.39
N PHE A 109 -5.86 6.60 0.20
CA PHE A 109 -6.91 7.61 0.01
C PHE A 109 -8.29 7.13 0.46
N ASP A 110 -8.53 5.84 0.45
CA ASP A 110 -9.79 5.19 0.83
C ASP A 110 -10.00 5.13 2.35
N ARG A 111 -8.97 5.36 3.16
CA ARG A 111 -9.12 5.36 4.63
C ARG A 111 -10.15 6.37 5.14
N TYR A 112 -10.33 7.49 4.45
CA TYR A 112 -11.34 8.49 4.80
C TYR A 112 -12.77 7.94 4.73
N TRP A 113 -13.04 7.05 3.79
CA TRP A 113 -14.32 6.35 3.70
C TRP A 113 -14.52 5.40 4.87
N ALA A 114 -13.48 4.72 5.32
CA ALA A 114 -13.53 3.85 6.48
C ALA A 114 -13.82 4.62 7.77
N TYR A 115 -13.16 5.77 8.01
CA TYR A 115 -13.50 6.64 9.12
C TYR A 115 -14.94 7.13 9.04
N ARG A 116 -15.37 7.62 7.88
CA ARG A 116 -16.74 8.10 7.67
C ARG A 116 -17.76 7.00 7.92
N PHE A 117 -17.51 5.79 7.46
CA PHE A 117 -18.36 4.62 7.67
C PHE A 117 -18.52 4.31 9.17
N MET A 118 -17.42 4.21 9.90
CA MET A 118 -17.46 3.93 11.34
C MET A 118 -18.12 5.05 12.15
N HIS A 119 -17.88 6.31 11.78
CA HIS A 119 -18.55 7.45 12.41
C HIS A 119 -20.06 7.44 12.13
N ALA A 120 -20.49 7.06 10.92
CA ALA A 120 -21.91 6.93 10.60
C ALA A 120 -22.60 5.84 11.41
N LEU A 121 -21.88 4.77 11.78
CA LEU A 121 -22.35 3.74 12.72
C LEU A 121 -22.24 4.16 14.19
N GLY A 122 -21.64 5.32 14.48
CA GLY A 122 -21.45 5.84 15.84
C GLY A 122 -20.27 5.24 16.59
N SER A 123 -19.37 4.50 15.92
CA SER A 123 -18.20 3.89 16.56
C SER A 123 -16.94 4.75 16.37
N PRO A 124 -16.23 5.09 17.47
CA PRO A 124 -14.93 5.77 17.39
C PRO A 124 -13.76 4.80 17.18
N ASN A 125 -14.00 3.49 17.18
CA ASN A 125 -12.97 2.46 17.24
C ASN A 125 -12.37 2.17 15.87
N VAL A 126 -11.56 3.10 15.37
CA VAL A 126 -10.80 2.93 14.12
C VAL A 126 -9.30 2.94 14.45
N TYR A 127 -8.62 1.86 14.10
CA TYR A 127 -7.21 1.64 14.40
C TYR A 127 -6.42 1.55 13.11
N GLY A 128 -5.36 2.34 13.01
CA GLY A 128 -4.42 2.30 11.90
C GLY A 128 -3.13 1.57 12.26
N ALA A 129 -2.40 1.13 11.24
CA ALA A 129 -1.06 0.59 11.41
C ALA A 129 -0.03 1.65 11.88
N ASP A 130 -0.39 2.92 11.81
CA ASP A 130 0.49 4.06 12.07
C ASP A 130 1.10 4.00 13.48
N GLY A 131 0.31 3.64 14.49
CA GLY A 131 0.75 3.58 15.88
C GLY A 131 1.88 2.57 16.14
N ALA A 132 1.84 1.43 15.47
CA ALA A 132 2.85 0.37 15.64
C ALA A 132 4.01 0.50 14.64
N CYS A 133 3.82 1.19 13.52
CA CYS A 133 4.79 1.19 12.41
C CYS A 133 5.61 2.49 12.34
N GLU A 134 4.98 3.65 12.38
CA GLU A 134 5.63 4.93 12.07
C GLU A 134 5.67 5.93 13.21
N VAL A 135 4.68 5.96 14.09
CA VAL A 135 4.54 7.04 15.09
C VAL A 135 5.77 7.13 15.98
N SER A 136 6.32 6.03 16.47
CA SER A 136 7.51 6.06 17.32
C SER A 136 8.73 6.65 16.60
N ARG A 137 8.90 6.34 15.32
CA ARG A 137 9.98 6.90 14.49
C ARG A 137 9.78 8.39 14.25
N LEU A 138 8.58 8.79 13.83
CA LEU A 138 8.25 10.21 13.58
C LEU A 138 8.37 11.03 14.84
N THR A 139 7.82 10.55 15.96
CA THR A 139 7.93 11.19 17.27
C THR A 139 9.41 11.35 17.69
N GLY A 140 10.22 10.30 17.52
CA GLY A 140 11.64 10.37 17.80
C GLY A 140 12.35 11.43 16.96
N TRP A 141 12.04 11.54 15.68
CA TRP A 141 12.63 12.57 14.81
C TRP A 141 12.15 13.98 15.16
N GLU A 142 10.84 14.16 15.40
CA GLU A 142 10.29 15.45 15.79
C GLU A 142 10.88 15.97 17.10
N HIS A 143 11.01 15.10 18.11
CA HIS A 143 11.60 15.47 19.40
C HIS A 143 13.12 15.71 19.33
N SER A 144 13.83 15.01 18.47
CA SER A 144 15.30 15.13 18.39
C SER A 144 15.76 16.18 17.38
N LEU A 145 15.05 16.33 16.26
CA LEU A 145 15.47 17.11 15.11
C LEU A 145 14.48 18.24 14.75
N GLY A 146 13.24 18.17 15.25
CA GLY A 146 12.17 19.08 14.87
C GLY A 146 11.55 18.82 13.49
N TYR A 147 11.99 17.80 12.78
CA TYR A 147 11.50 17.43 11.45
C TYR A 147 11.80 15.97 11.11
N SER A 148 11.15 15.47 10.06
CA SER A 148 11.44 14.13 9.51
C SER A 148 12.55 14.22 8.46
N PRO A 149 13.76 13.70 8.72
CA PRO A 149 14.90 13.83 7.81
C PRO A 149 14.74 12.91 6.59
N ALA A 150 15.29 13.35 5.46
CA ALA A 150 15.50 12.53 4.28
C ALA A 150 17.00 12.24 4.08
N SER A 151 17.32 11.05 3.55
CA SER A 151 18.70 10.70 3.24
C SER A 151 19.17 11.43 1.99
N ASP A 152 20.27 12.18 2.07
CA ASP A 152 20.90 12.82 0.92
C ASP A 152 21.88 11.87 0.23
N LEU A 153 21.35 10.99 -0.59
CA LEU A 153 22.19 10.05 -1.37
C LEU A 153 22.92 10.72 -2.54
N ALA A 154 22.55 11.95 -2.90
CA ALA A 154 23.15 12.67 -4.00
C ALA A 154 24.56 13.19 -3.65
N HIS A 155 24.80 13.58 -2.41
CA HIS A 155 26.00 14.25 -1.99
C HIS A 155 26.84 13.46 -0.97
N THR A 156 26.41 12.26 -0.59
CA THR A 156 27.13 11.45 0.40
C THR A 156 28.26 10.66 -0.23
N ASP A 157 29.38 10.53 0.50
CA ASP A 157 30.55 9.72 0.13
C ASP A 157 30.61 8.39 0.91
N CYS A 158 29.73 8.20 1.92
CA CYS A 158 29.65 6.97 2.68
C CYS A 158 28.21 6.69 3.11
N ILE A 159 27.75 5.46 2.87
CA ILE A 159 26.40 5.01 3.20
C ILE A 159 26.53 3.74 4.06
N MET A 160 25.89 3.74 5.24
CA MET A 160 25.80 2.57 6.08
C MET A 160 24.35 2.09 6.16
N TYR A 161 24.11 0.82 5.84
CA TYR A 161 22.84 0.14 6.02
C TYR A 161 22.93 -0.80 7.21
N LEU A 162 22.00 -0.66 8.14
CA LEU A 162 21.89 -1.51 9.32
C LEU A 162 20.55 -2.25 9.26
N GLY A 163 20.56 -3.59 9.15
CA GLY A 163 19.36 -4.43 9.14
C GLY A 163 18.35 -4.04 8.06
N ARG A 164 18.81 -3.60 6.88
CA ARG A 164 17.94 -3.12 5.81
C ARG A 164 18.44 -3.48 4.42
N SER A 165 17.57 -4.13 3.63
CA SER A 165 17.75 -4.26 2.19
C SER A 165 17.09 -3.11 1.44
N ILE A 166 17.89 -2.26 0.80
CA ILE A 166 17.35 -1.14 0.02
C ILE A 166 16.63 -1.63 -1.25
N VAL A 167 17.08 -2.73 -1.83
CA VAL A 167 16.50 -3.29 -3.06
C VAL A 167 15.09 -3.83 -2.81
N ASP A 168 14.87 -4.49 -1.66
CA ASP A 168 13.60 -5.12 -1.34
C ASP A 168 12.61 -4.17 -0.65
N SER A 169 13.12 -3.20 0.11
CA SER A 169 12.31 -2.38 1.02
C SER A 169 12.27 -0.90 0.69
N SER A 170 12.89 -0.46 -0.41
CA SER A 170 12.94 0.96 -0.79
C SER A 170 12.31 1.22 -2.15
N THR A 171 12.14 2.50 -2.47
CA THR A 171 11.67 2.93 -3.79
C THR A 171 12.76 2.66 -4.84
N MET A 172 12.35 2.44 -6.09
CA MET A 172 13.33 2.30 -7.19
C MET A 172 14.16 3.58 -7.38
N GLY A 173 13.58 4.75 -7.11
CA GLY A 173 14.34 6.00 -7.08
C GLY A 173 15.46 6.01 -6.04
N ALA A 174 15.23 5.42 -4.85
CA ALA A 174 16.29 5.26 -3.85
C ALA A 174 17.36 4.25 -4.29
N VAL A 175 16.97 3.20 -5.01
CA VAL A 175 17.92 2.24 -5.61
C VAL A 175 18.76 2.91 -6.69
N ASP A 176 18.13 3.74 -7.55
CA ASP A 176 18.84 4.52 -8.56
C ASP A 176 19.83 5.51 -7.92
N ALA A 177 19.41 6.23 -6.89
CA ALA A 177 20.27 7.16 -6.14
C ALA A 177 21.44 6.45 -5.46
N LEU A 178 21.22 5.25 -4.90
CA LEU A 178 22.30 4.41 -4.37
C LEU A 178 23.31 4.01 -5.44
N ASN A 179 22.80 3.56 -6.60
CA ASN A 179 23.66 3.18 -7.72
C ASN A 179 24.46 4.38 -8.25
N ASP A 180 23.88 5.57 -8.28
CA ASP A 180 24.59 6.79 -8.68
C ASP A 180 25.65 7.18 -7.62
N ALA A 181 25.36 7.09 -6.32
CA ALA A 181 26.34 7.30 -5.27
C ALA A 181 27.52 6.33 -5.40
N ARG A 182 27.22 5.04 -5.64
CA ARG A 182 28.26 4.01 -5.88
C ARG A 182 29.12 4.32 -7.10
N ARG A 183 28.53 4.79 -8.21
CA ARG A 183 29.29 5.18 -9.42
C ARG A 183 30.21 6.37 -9.16
N ARG A 184 29.82 7.29 -8.28
CA ARG A 184 30.69 8.39 -7.83
C ARG A 184 31.82 7.97 -6.92
N GLY A 185 31.82 6.73 -6.45
CA GLY A 185 32.84 6.18 -5.56
C GLY A 185 32.47 6.18 -4.07
N ALA A 186 31.20 6.45 -3.75
CA ALA A 186 30.74 6.38 -2.37
C ALA A 186 30.95 4.97 -1.78
N LYS A 187 31.44 4.91 -0.55
CA LYS A 187 31.63 3.66 0.19
C LYS A 187 30.28 3.17 0.72
N ILE A 188 30.03 1.87 0.59
CA ILE A 188 28.81 1.24 1.09
C ILE A 188 29.19 0.20 2.14
N ILE A 189 28.63 0.37 3.32
CA ILE A 189 28.79 -0.55 4.46
C ILE A 189 27.43 -1.19 4.71
N VAL A 190 27.39 -2.50 4.79
CA VAL A 190 26.17 -3.25 5.11
C VAL A 190 26.43 -4.07 6.35
N VAL A 191 25.54 -3.93 7.33
CA VAL A 191 25.51 -4.70 8.57
C VAL A 191 24.15 -5.37 8.65
N ASP A 192 24.12 -6.71 8.60
CA ASP A 192 22.91 -7.53 8.59
C ASP A 192 22.97 -8.56 9.73
#